data_43d8feea81d54f1ff9a86dcce1dc2784
#
_entry.id   43d8feea81d54f1ff9a86dcce1dc2784
#
_cell.length_a   1.000
_cell.length_b   1.000
_cell.length_c   1.000
_cell.angle_alpha   90.00
_cell.angle_beta   90.00
_cell.angle_gamma   90.00
#
_symmetry.space_group_name_H-M   'P 1'
#
loop_
_entity.id
_entity.type
_entity.pdbx_description
1 polymer ?
#
loop_
_entity_poly.entity_id
_entity_poly.type
_entity_poly.pdbx_seq_one_letter_code
_entity_poly.pdbx_strand_id
1 'polypeptide(L)'
;MTSEVLTPDIGPGEKRFEETLRPRRLAEFVGQIRLVTNLSVFISAARDRGETLDHVLIFGPPGLGKTTLAHIVANEMDAEVHVTSGPVLERPGDLAAMLTNLQPGDVLFVDEIHRLPAAVEEILYPAMEDFELDIVIGQGPAARSVRLTLPHFTLVGATTRTGLLTAPLRDRFGIVHRLEFYPPDELASIVERSARILGIEVENDARDELAQRARGTPRIANRLLRRVRDFAHHLGTDGVTLEAARFGLEQMEVDAFGLDHLDRKVLTTIIETYNGGPVGLKALAASLGEDRGSLEDINEPYLLQIGLLQRTPRGRMVTPRAYRHLGLATPATGGALFEEVD
;
A
#
# COMPACT_ATOMS: atom_id res chain seq x y z
N MET A 1 -14.39 8.41 -16.65
CA MET A 1 -13.22 7.51 -16.90
C MET A 1 -11.92 8.00 -16.23
N THR A 2 -11.90 9.14 -15.62
CA THR A 2 -10.68 9.83 -15.15
C THR A 2 -10.24 9.46 -13.73
N SER A 3 -11.12 8.99 -12.87
CA SER A 3 -10.80 8.66 -11.45
C SER A 3 -10.12 7.30 -11.22
N GLU A 4 -10.10 6.39 -12.22
CA GLU A 4 -9.66 5.01 -12.01
C GLU A 4 -8.13 4.80 -11.97
N VAL A 5 -7.34 5.74 -12.51
CA VAL A 5 -5.88 5.56 -12.63
C VAL A 5 -5.17 5.69 -11.28
N LEU A 6 -5.69 6.52 -10.40
CA LEU A 6 -5.11 6.79 -9.08
C LEU A 6 -5.84 6.06 -7.94
N THR A 7 -6.95 5.37 -8.22
CA THR A 7 -7.68 4.57 -7.20
C THR A 7 -7.01 3.22 -6.94
N PRO A 8 -7.09 2.66 -5.74
CA PRO A 8 -6.49 1.35 -5.43
C PRO A 8 -7.29 0.15 -5.94
N ASP A 9 -8.51 0.34 -6.43
CA ASP A 9 -9.34 -0.76 -6.93
C ASP A 9 -8.76 -1.36 -8.22
N ILE A 10 -8.52 -2.67 -8.20
CA ILE A 10 -7.81 -3.41 -9.25
C ILE A 10 -8.81 -4.29 -9.99
N GLY A 11 -9.06 -3.97 -11.26
CA GLY A 11 -9.78 -4.87 -12.16
C GLY A 11 -8.98 -6.16 -12.48
N PRO A 12 -9.64 -7.26 -12.92
CA PRO A 12 -8.96 -8.54 -13.19
C PRO A 12 -7.79 -8.45 -14.20
N GLY A 13 -7.90 -7.58 -15.20
CA GLY A 13 -6.83 -7.35 -16.18
C GLY A 13 -5.64 -6.57 -15.63
N GLU A 14 -5.86 -5.80 -14.59
CA GLU A 14 -4.84 -5.00 -13.94
C GLU A 14 -4.01 -5.83 -12.94
N LYS A 15 -4.65 -6.80 -12.27
CA LYS A 15 -3.94 -7.76 -11.41
C LYS A 15 -2.86 -8.51 -12.17
N ARG A 16 -3.19 -9.07 -13.34
CA ARG A 16 -2.22 -9.77 -14.19
C ARG A 16 -1.07 -8.87 -14.66
N PHE A 17 -1.39 -7.62 -14.98
CA PHE A 17 -0.39 -6.64 -15.36
C PHE A 17 0.57 -6.32 -14.20
N GLU A 18 0.04 -6.03 -13.01
CA GLU A 18 0.85 -5.80 -11.82
C GLU A 18 1.74 -7.01 -11.46
N GLU A 19 1.20 -8.23 -11.58
CA GLU A 19 1.93 -9.48 -11.34
C GLU A 19 3.14 -9.64 -12.27
N THR A 20 2.99 -9.25 -13.54
CA THR A 20 4.09 -9.31 -14.53
C THR A 20 5.25 -8.38 -14.16
N LEU A 21 4.95 -7.23 -13.55
CA LEU A 21 5.94 -6.23 -13.18
C LEU A 21 6.55 -6.44 -11.78
N ARG A 22 6.03 -7.37 -10.98
CA ARG A 22 6.52 -7.62 -9.63
C ARG A 22 7.97 -8.10 -9.63
N PRO A 23 8.86 -7.49 -8.82
CA PRO A 23 10.16 -8.08 -8.53
C PRO A 23 10.00 -9.44 -7.83
N ARG A 24 10.86 -10.38 -8.18
CA ARG A 24 10.84 -11.74 -7.61
C ARG A 24 11.91 -11.97 -6.56
N ARG A 25 12.93 -11.12 -6.54
CA ARG A 25 14.07 -11.21 -5.62
C ARG A 25 14.28 -9.88 -4.89
N LEU A 26 14.89 -9.92 -3.71
CA LEU A 26 15.26 -8.71 -2.97
C LEU A 26 16.18 -7.78 -3.78
N ALA A 27 17.07 -8.34 -4.56
CA ALA A 27 17.98 -7.57 -5.42
C ALA A 27 17.27 -6.77 -6.52
N GLU A 28 16.04 -7.13 -6.87
CA GLU A 28 15.21 -6.43 -7.86
C GLU A 28 14.29 -5.39 -7.21
N PHE A 29 14.20 -5.40 -5.88
CA PHE A 29 13.30 -4.50 -5.14
C PHE A 29 13.98 -3.13 -4.98
N VAL A 30 13.46 -2.15 -5.70
CA VAL A 30 13.99 -0.78 -5.69
C VAL A 30 13.56 -0.06 -4.42
N GLY A 31 14.48 0.73 -3.85
CA GLY A 31 14.21 1.57 -2.69
C GLY A 31 14.10 0.81 -1.36
N GLN A 32 13.56 1.46 -0.35
CA GLN A 32 13.37 0.89 1.00
C GLN A 32 14.64 0.24 1.57
N ILE A 33 15.81 0.86 1.37
CA ILE A 33 17.15 0.28 1.57
C ILE A 33 17.30 -0.40 2.94
N ARG A 34 16.83 0.25 4.04
CA ARG A 34 16.93 -0.34 5.38
C ARG A 34 16.14 -1.63 5.53
N LEU A 35 14.93 -1.66 4.96
CA LEU A 35 14.09 -2.85 4.98
C LEU A 35 14.73 -3.98 4.19
N VAL A 36 15.16 -3.71 2.96
CA VAL A 36 15.83 -4.70 2.08
C VAL A 36 17.07 -5.26 2.74
N THR A 37 17.92 -4.41 3.31
CA THR A 37 19.13 -4.84 4.01
C THR A 37 18.81 -5.74 5.21
N ASN A 38 17.86 -5.34 6.06
CA ASN A 38 17.48 -6.13 7.24
C ASN A 38 16.87 -7.48 6.83
N LEU A 39 15.93 -7.50 5.88
CA LEU A 39 15.33 -8.73 5.40
C LEU A 39 16.38 -9.67 4.77
N SER A 40 17.33 -9.13 4.00
CA SER A 40 18.42 -9.92 3.43
C SER A 40 19.25 -10.63 4.52
N VAL A 41 19.57 -9.93 5.61
CA VAL A 41 20.30 -10.51 6.75
C VAL A 41 19.48 -11.59 7.44
N PHE A 42 18.20 -11.32 7.75
CA PHE A 42 17.34 -12.27 8.45
C PHE A 42 17.07 -13.52 7.62
N ILE A 43 16.79 -13.36 6.33
CA ILE A 43 16.57 -14.48 5.41
C ILE A 43 17.84 -15.33 5.27
N SER A 44 19.01 -14.70 5.06
CA SER A 44 20.28 -15.44 4.98
C SER A 44 20.54 -16.23 6.26
N ALA A 45 20.38 -15.59 7.41
CA ALA A 45 20.60 -16.23 8.70
C ALA A 45 19.64 -17.41 8.96
N ALA A 46 18.35 -17.27 8.61
CA ALA A 46 17.36 -18.35 8.74
C ALA A 46 17.72 -19.53 7.83
N ARG A 47 18.08 -19.26 6.58
CA ARG A 47 18.52 -20.30 5.62
C ARG A 47 19.78 -21.04 6.07
N ASP A 48 20.77 -20.30 6.58
CA ASP A 48 22.04 -20.89 7.05
C ASP A 48 21.82 -21.83 8.25
N ARG A 49 20.80 -21.55 9.07
CA ARG A 49 20.41 -22.42 10.20
C ARG A 49 19.42 -23.51 9.83
N GLY A 50 18.83 -23.49 8.63
CA GLY A 50 17.77 -24.39 8.21
C GLY A 50 16.45 -24.17 8.96
N GLU A 51 16.20 -22.94 9.38
CA GLU A 51 15.00 -22.51 10.12
C GLU A 51 14.04 -21.72 9.23
N THR A 52 12.77 -21.64 9.66
CA THR A 52 11.81 -20.68 9.07
C THR A 52 12.18 -19.26 9.46
N LEU A 53 11.82 -18.29 8.62
CA LEU A 53 11.94 -16.88 8.97
C LEU A 53 10.95 -16.54 10.09
N ASP A 54 11.34 -15.68 11.01
CA ASP A 54 10.40 -15.10 11.98
C ASP A 54 9.21 -14.45 11.29
N HIS A 55 8.06 -14.36 11.99
CA HIS A 55 6.87 -13.71 11.46
C HIS A 55 7.13 -12.24 11.15
N VAL A 56 6.67 -11.78 10.00
CA VAL A 56 6.94 -10.44 9.45
C VAL A 56 5.66 -9.61 9.39
N LEU A 57 5.68 -8.42 9.96
CA LEU A 57 4.62 -7.41 9.81
C LEU A 57 5.11 -6.28 8.91
N ILE A 58 4.39 -6.06 7.81
CA ILE A 58 4.68 -4.98 6.85
C ILE A 58 3.53 -4.00 6.85
N PHE A 59 3.80 -2.73 7.16
CA PHE A 59 2.76 -1.73 7.19
C PHE A 59 3.12 -0.46 6.41
N GLY A 60 2.10 0.27 6.00
CA GLY A 60 2.27 1.53 5.25
C GLY A 60 1.14 1.75 4.26
N PRO A 61 1.13 2.90 3.57
CA PRO A 61 0.13 3.24 2.57
C PRO A 61 -0.09 2.16 1.51
N PRO A 62 -1.24 2.15 0.82
CA PRO A 62 -1.48 1.18 -0.24
C PRO A 62 -0.54 1.39 -1.43
N GLY A 63 -0.27 0.33 -2.21
CA GLY A 63 0.50 0.40 -3.45
C GLY A 63 2.02 0.50 -3.31
N LEU A 64 2.58 0.40 -2.10
CA LEU A 64 4.03 0.50 -1.83
C LEU A 64 4.79 -0.84 -1.96
N GLY A 65 4.11 -1.96 -2.22
CA GLY A 65 4.76 -3.26 -2.44
C GLY A 65 4.68 -4.26 -1.27
N LYS A 66 3.74 -4.10 -0.32
CA LYS A 66 3.54 -5.06 0.81
C LYS A 66 3.37 -6.50 0.32
N THR A 67 2.43 -6.74 -0.59
CA THR A 67 2.19 -8.05 -1.19
C THR A 67 3.39 -8.56 -1.99
N THR A 68 4.11 -7.66 -2.66
CA THR A 68 5.33 -7.99 -3.40
C THR A 68 6.42 -8.53 -2.48
N LEU A 69 6.61 -7.89 -1.31
CA LEU A 69 7.58 -8.35 -0.32
C LEU A 69 7.25 -9.73 0.24
N ALA A 70 5.96 -10.05 0.46
CA ALA A 70 5.56 -11.38 0.88
C ALA A 70 5.96 -12.45 -0.14
N HIS A 71 5.74 -12.21 -1.43
CA HIS A 71 6.19 -13.10 -2.49
C HIS A 71 7.72 -13.20 -2.58
N ILE A 72 8.43 -12.08 -2.37
CA ILE A 72 9.90 -12.09 -2.35
C ILE A 72 10.40 -12.93 -1.18
N VAL A 73 9.85 -12.75 0.03
CA VAL A 73 10.22 -13.56 1.20
C VAL A 73 10.06 -15.05 0.90
N ALA A 74 8.93 -15.46 0.35
CA ALA A 74 8.71 -16.86 -0.04
C ALA A 74 9.73 -17.34 -1.08
N ASN A 75 9.96 -16.57 -2.13
CA ASN A 75 10.95 -16.92 -3.17
C ASN A 75 12.40 -16.97 -2.64
N GLU A 76 12.77 -16.09 -1.71
CA GLU A 76 14.10 -16.10 -1.10
C GLU A 76 14.28 -17.25 -0.11
N MET A 77 13.19 -17.70 0.54
CA MET A 77 13.17 -18.87 1.43
C MET A 77 12.97 -20.21 0.69
N ASP A 78 12.78 -20.16 -0.65
CA ASP A 78 12.44 -21.35 -1.48
C ASP A 78 11.16 -22.05 -1.00
N ALA A 79 10.14 -21.27 -0.63
CA ALA A 79 8.89 -21.68 -0.02
C ALA A 79 7.68 -21.32 -0.88
N GLU A 80 6.56 -22.02 -0.68
CA GLU A 80 5.28 -21.67 -1.28
C GLU A 80 4.60 -20.53 -0.50
N VAL A 81 3.93 -19.62 -1.22
CA VAL A 81 3.16 -18.53 -0.61
C VAL A 81 1.67 -18.79 -0.72
N HIS A 82 0.99 -18.85 0.42
CA HIS A 82 -0.46 -18.95 0.53
C HIS A 82 -1.02 -17.55 0.83
N VAL A 83 -1.81 -17.00 -0.10
CA VAL A 83 -2.30 -15.62 -0.03
C VAL A 83 -3.75 -15.59 0.42
N THR A 84 -4.03 -14.79 1.45
CA THR A 84 -5.39 -14.49 1.92
C THR A 84 -5.48 -13.04 2.39
N SER A 85 -6.63 -12.64 2.91
CA SER A 85 -6.83 -11.32 3.50
C SER A 85 -7.72 -11.39 4.74
N GLY A 86 -7.58 -10.41 5.64
CA GLY A 86 -8.39 -10.32 6.85
C GLY A 86 -9.90 -10.44 6.59
N PRO A 87 -10.47 -9.70 5.61
CA PRO A 87 -11.89 -9.78 5.26
C PRO A 87 -12.38 -11.16 4.78
N VAL A 88 -11.50 -12.00 4.24
CA VAL A 88 -11.84 -13.35 3.74
C VAL A 88 -11.90 -14.36 4.88
N LEU A 89 -11.12 -14.14 5.93
CA LEU A 89 -11.06 -15.00 7.11
C LEU A 89 -12.17 -14.62 8.11
N GLU A 90 -13.41 -14.97 7.80
CA GLU A 90 -14.57 -14.59 8.61
C GLU A 90 -14.71 -15.45 9.87
N ARG A 91 -14.30 -16.70 9.82
CA ARG A 91 -14.49 -17.70 10.89
C ARG A 91 -13.17 -18.38 11.28
N PRO A 92 -13.05 -18.79 12.53
CA PRO A 92 -11.93 -19.62 13.00
C PRO A 92 -11.60 -20.81 12.11
N GLY A 93 -12.63 -21.48 11.57
CA GLY A 93 -12.45 -22.63 10.67
C GLY A 93 -11.79 -22.30 9.33
N ASP A 94 -11.97 -21.06 8.83
CA ASP A 94 -11.35 -20.65 7.57
C ASP A 94 -9.83 -20.55 7.71
N LEU A 95 -9.36 -19.96 8.82
CA LEU A 95 -7.95 -19.91 9.16
C LEU A 95 -7.37 -21.28 9.48
N ALA A 96 -8.10 -22.10 10.26
CA ALA A 96 -7.69 -23.45 10.62
C ALA A 96 -7.47 -24.32 9.37
N ALA A 97 -8.37 -24.25 8.39
CA ALA A 97 -8.23 -24.98 7.13
C ALA A 97 -6.99 -24.53 6.34
N MET A 98 -6.64 -23.24 6.34
CA MET A 98 -5.41 -22.78 5.69
C MET A 98 -4.16 -23.26 6.43
N LEU A 99 -4.11 -23.10 7.75
CA LEU A 99 -2.95 -23.48 8.55
C LEU A 99 -2.65 -24.99 8.49
N THR A 100 -3.67 -25.84 8.47
CA THR A 100 -3.50 -27.30 8.36
C THR A 100 -3.05 -27.79 6.98
N ASN A 101 -3.16 -26.96 5.95
CA ASN A 101 -2.70 -27.27 4.58
C ASN A 101 -1.28 -26.80 4.30
N LEU A 102 -0.67 -26.01 5.19
CA LEU A 102 0.71 -25.52 5.01
C LEU A 102 1.71 -26.69 5.08
N GLN A 103 2.79 -26.55 4.34
CA GLN A 103 3.95 -27.42 4.42
C GLN A 103 5.06 -26.75 5.27
N PRO A 104 6.03 -27.52 5.79
CA PRO A 104 7.16 -26.93 6.51
C PRO A 104 7.90 -25.89 5.68
N GLY A 105 8.04 -24.69 6.22
CA GLY A 105 8.71 -23.57 5.58
C GLY A 105 7.81 -22.64 4.77
N ASP A 106 6.55 -23.01 4.52
CA ASP A 106 5.61 -22.18 3.75
C ASP A 106 5.40 -20.78 4.35
N VAL A 107 5.02 -19.86 3.49
CA VAL A 107 4.68 -18.49 3.85
C VAL A 107 3.17 -18.29 3.76
N LEU A 108 2.53 -17.96 4.88
CA LEU A 108 1.14 -17.49 4.90
C LEU A 108 1.12 -15.97 4.84
N PHE A 109 0.59 -15.41 3.76
CA PHE A 109 0.41 -13.96 3.62
C PHE A 109 -1.04 -13.56 3.90
N VAL A 110 -1.23 -12.67 4.89
CA VAL A 110 -2.54 -12.11 5.26
C VAL A 110 -2.53 -10.61 4.98
N ASP A 111 -3.20 -10.20 3.90
CA ASP A 111 -3.39 -8.76 3.62
C ASP A 111 -4.50 -8.16 4.48
N GLU A 112 -4.39 -6.87 4.79
CA GLU A 112 -5.32 -6.15 5.68
C GLU A 112 -5.58 -6.92 7.00
N ILE A 113 -4.52 -7.44 7.62
CA ILE A 113 -4.58 -8.30 8.82
C ILE A 113 -5.30 -7.63 9.99
N HIS A 114 -5.35 -6.29 10.04
CA HIS A 114 -6.11 -5.52 11.05
C HIS A 114 -7.64 -5.71 10.95
N ARG A 115 -8.13 -6.35 9.89
CA ARG A 115 -9.56 -6.65 9.68
C ARG A 115 -9.94 -8.07 10.09
N LEU A 116 -9.04 -8.81 10.71
CA LEU A 116 -9.36 -10.12 11.27
C LEU A 116 -10.41 -9.98 12.39
N PRO A 117 -11.46 -10.82 12.41
CA PRO A 117 -12.35 -10.92 13.57
C PRO A 117 -11.58 -11.40 14.80
N ALA A 118 -11.94 -10.93 15.99
CA ALA A 118 -11.27 -11.30 17.25
C ALA A 118 -11.16 -12.81 17.46
N ALA A 119 -12.22 -13.57 17.13
CA ALA A 119 -12.21 -15.02 17.25
C ALA A 119 -11.22 -15.73 16.31
N VAL A 120 -10.90 -15.13 15.15
CA VAL A 120 -9.89 -15.63 14.22
C VAL A 120 -8.50 -15.26 14.73
N GLU A 121 -8.36 -14.05 15.26
CA GLU A 121 -7.11 -13.57 15.84
C GLU A 121 -6.68 -14.41 17.05
N GLU A 122 -7.61 -14.82 17.92
CA GLU A 122 -7.35 -15.71 19.08
C GLU A 122 -6.76 -17.07 18.69
N ILE A 123 -7.16 -17.62 17.53
CA ILE A 123 -6.60 -18.88 17.01
C ILE A 123 -5.20 -18.64 16.41
N LEU A 124 -4.96 -17.46 15.87
CA LEU A 124 -3.67 -17.15 15.27
C LEU A 124 -2.54 -17.07 16.31
N TYR A 125 -2.83 -16.70 17.54
CA TYR A 125 -1.82 -16.55 18.59
C TYR A 125 -1.04 -17.85 18.88
N PRO A 126 -1.67 -18.98 19.26
CA PRO A 126 -0.95 -20.23 19.49
C PRO A 126 -0.33 -20.78 18.20
N ALA A 127 -0.94 -20.52 17.04
CA ALA A 127 -0.38 -20.90 15.76
C ALA A 127 0.95 -20.19 15.46
N MET A 128 1.11 -18.93 15.89
CA MET A 128 2.34 -18.16 15.70
C MET A 128 3.42 -18.48 16.75
N GLU A 129 3.04 -18.72 18.01
CA GLU A 129 4.00 -18.91 19.10
C GLU A 129 4.46 -20.37 19.22
N ASP A 130 3.49 -21.31 19.23
CA ASP A 130 3.74 -22.70 19.57
C ASP A 130 3.61 -23.63 18.35
N PHE A 131 3.19 -23.10 17.19
CA PHE A 131 2.82 -23.89 16.01
C PHE A 131 1.77 -24.95 16.35
N GLU A 132 0.79 -24.58 17.14
CA GLU A 132 -0.31 -25.41 17.59
C GLU A 132 -1.65 -24.77 17.28
N LEU A 133 -2.66 -25.62 17.06
CA LEU A 133 -4.02 -25.19 16.77
C LEU A 133 -5.00 -25.99 17.67
N ASP A 134 -5.77 -25.28 18.50
CA ASP A 134 -6.81 -25.90 19.30
C ASP A 134 -8.15 -25.88 18.54
N ILE A 135 -8.66 -27.05 18.18
CA ILE A 135 -9.95 -27.23 17.49
C ILE A 135 -10.96 -27.82 18.44
N VAL A 136 -12.11 -27.16 18.57
CA VAL A 136 -13.24 -27.69 19.34
C VAL A 136 -14.11 -28.55 18.42
N ILE A 137 -14.17 -29.86 18.70
CA ILE A 137 -15.00 -30.83 17.98
C ILE A 137 -16.23 -31.14 18.78
N GLY A 138 -17.44 -31.03 18.20
CA GLY A 138 -18.72 -31.28 18.83
C GLY A 138 -19.39 -30.01 19.33
N GLN A 139 -20.56 -30.17 19.97
CA GLN A 139 -21.34 -29.06 20.51
C GLN A 139 -21.81 -29.38 21.93
N GLY A 140 -22.02 -28.33 22.74
CA GLY A 140 -22.52 -28.46 24.12
C GLY A 140 -21.55 -29.17 25.07
N PRO A 141 -22.04 -29.85 26.13
CA PRO A 141 -21.21 -30.48 27.15
C PRO A 141 -20.31 -31.63 26.65
N ALA A 142 -20.56 -32.16 25.46
CA ALA A 142 -19.78 -33.20 24.80
C ALA A 142 -18.67 -32.65 23.89
N ALA A 143 -18.51 -31.35 23.78
CA ALA A 143 -17.44 -30.72 22.99
C ALA A 143 -16.07 -31.11 23.57
N ARG A 144 -15.14 -31.48 22.69
CA ARG A 144 -13.75 -31.81 23.05
C ARG A 144 -12.80 -30.89 22.30
N SER A 145 -11.81 -30.34 23.00
CA SER A 145 -10.69 -29.68 22.36
C SER A 145 -9.67 -30.73 21.90
N VAL A 146 -9.28 -30.61 20.64
CA VAL A 146 -8.19 -31.42 20.05
C VAL A 146 -7.11 -30.44 19.62
N ARG A 147 -5.89 -30.65 20.11
CA ARG A 147 -4.72 -29.90 19.75
C ARG A 147 -4.03 -30.55 18.56
N LEU A 148 -3.83 -29.76 17.51
CA LEU A 148 -3.10 -30.17 16.31
C LEU A 148 -1.77 -29.41 16.26
N THR A 149 -0.69 -30.15 16.01
CA THR A 149 0.61 -29.54 15.73
C THR A 149 0.65 -29.09 14.26
N LEU A 150 1.05 -27.84 14.03
CA LEU A 150 1.23 -27.28 12.71
C LEU A 150 2.69 -27.40 12.26
N PRO A 151 2.95 -27.43 10.95
CA PRO A 151 4.31 -27.28 10.46
C PRO A 151 4.83 -25.87 10.80
N HIS A 152 6.14 -25.73 10.98
CA HIS A 152 6.74 -24.41 11.12
C HIS A 152 6.54 -23.63 9.83
N PHE A 153 5.99 -22.43 9.92
CA PHE A 153 5.68 -21.53 8.80
C PHE A 153 6.04 -20.10 9.15
N THR A 154 6.15 -19.25 8.13
CA THR A 154 6.29 -17.81 8.31
C THR A 154 4.97 -17.10 8.02
N LEU A 155 4.43 -16.37 9.00
CA LEU A 155 3.33 -15.44 8.76
C LEU A 155 3.87 -14.10 8.29
N VAL A 156 3.40 -13.63 7.13
CA VAL A 156 3.62 -12.25 6.68
C VAL A 156 2.30 -11.51 6.76
N GLY A 157 2.16 -10.63 7.74
CA GLY A 157 0.99 -9.77 7.90
C GLY A 157 1.21 -8.43 7.18
N ALA A 158 0.20 -7.97 6.45
CA ALA A 158 0.21 -6.64 5.84
C ALA A 158 -0.95 -5.78 6.34
N THR A 159 -0.72 -4.49 6.55
CA THR A 159 -1.77 -3.56 6.95
C THR A 159 -1.49 -2.13 6.49
N THR A 160 -2.55 -1.39 6.18
CA THR A 160 -2.50 0.07 5.99
C THR A 160 -2.67 0.82 7.31
N ARG A 161 -3.21 0.18 8.35
CA ARG A 161 -3.64 0.80 9.61
C ARG A 161 -3.10 0.06 10.84
N THR A 162 -1.84 0.28 11.18
CA THR A 162 -1.21 -0.35 12.37
C THR A 162 -1.91 -0.04 13.69
N GLY A 163 -2.53 1.14 13.81
CA GLY A 163 -3.26 1.53 15.01
C GLY A 163 -4.53 0.72 15.28
N LEU A 164 -5.01 -0.09 14.32
CA LEU A 164 -6.14 -0.99 14.48
C LEU A 164 -5.72 -2.43 14.84
N LEU A 165 -4.41 -2.75 14.79
CA LEU A 165 -3.91 -4.05 15.26
C LEU A 165 -3.95 -4.08 16.77
N THR A 166 -4.38 -5.21 17.33
CA THR A 166 -4.28 -5.46 18.76
C THR A 166 -2.82 -5.57 19.19
N ALA A 167 -2.51 -5.14 20.40
CA ALA A 167 -1.15 -5.26 20.92
C ALA A 167 -0.67 -6.72 20.97
N PRO A 168 -1.51 -7.71 21.41
CA PRO A 168 -1.11 -9.11 21.43
C PRO A 168 -0.72 -9.64 20.05
N LEU A 169 -1.44 -9.29 18.98
CA LEU A 169 -1.07 -9.73 17.63
C LEU A 169 0.22 -9.08 17.16
N ARG A 170 0.36 -7.77 17.36
CA ARG A 170 1.54 -7.03 16.92
C ARG A 170 2.83 -7.54 17.59
N ASP A 171 2.78 -7.84 18.88
CA ASP A 171 3.95 -8.23 19.67
C ASP A 171 4.47 -9.64 19.31
N ARG A 172 3.69 -10.43 18.55
CA ARG A 172 4.08 -11.74 18.02
C ARG A 172 4.86 -11.70 16.71
N PHE A 173 4.99 -10.54 16.10
CA PHE A 173 5.84 -10.37 14.93
C PHE A 173 7.28 -10.04 15.35
N GLY A 174 8.21 -10.94 15.04
CA GLY A 174 9.64 -10.73 15.32
C GLY A 174 10.27 -9.68 14.40
N ILE A 175 9.71 -9.50 13.20
CA ILE A 175 10.20 -8.56 12.20
C ILE A 175 9.08 -7.57 11.86
N VAL A 176 9.29 -6.28 12.13
CA VAL A 176 8.30 -5.23 11.88
C VAL A 176 8.90 -4.15 11.00
N HIS A 177 8.30 -3.91 9.82
CA HIS A 177 8.78 -2.92 8.88
C HIS A 177 7.67 -1.98 8.39
N ARG A 178 8.00 -0.69 8.37
CA ARG A 178 7.19 0.35 7.74
C ARG A 178 7.69 0.60 6.33
N LEU A 179 6.77 0.58 5.34
CA LEU A 179 7.03 1.09 4.01
C LEU A 179 6.73 2.59 3.94
N GLU A 180 7.66 3.30 3.36
CA GLU A 180 7.54 4.74 3.14
C GLU A 180 7.26 5.03 1.66
N PHE A 181 6.74 6.21 1.38
CA PHE A 181 6.60 6.66 0.01
C PHE A 181 7.97 6.77 -0.66
N TYR A 182 8.00 6.44 -1.93
CA TYR A 182 9.21 6.45 -2.74
C TYR A 182 9.53 7.86 -3.23
N PRO A 183 10.79 8.30 -3.18
CA PRO A 183 11.21 9.52 -3.85
C PRO A 183 11.16 9.36 -5.38
N PRO A 184 11.10 10.49 -6.13
CA PRO A 184 10.95 10.43 -7.58
C PRO A 184 12.04 9.67 -8.33
N ASP A 185 13.28 9.70 -7.89
CA ASP A 185 14.41 8.99 -8.47
C ASP A 185 14.29 7.46 -8.36
N GLU A 186 13.81 6.95 -7.23
CA GLU A 186 13.49 5.54 -7.07
C GLU A 186 12.30 5.13 -7.96
N LEU A 187 11.26 5.98 -8.06
CA LEU A 187 10.13 5.73 -8.96
C LEU A 187 10.53 5.76 -10.43
N ALA A 188 11.45 6.65 -10.82
CA ALA A 188 12.01 6.67 -12.17
C ALA A 188 12.70 5.33 -12.50
N SER A 189 13.47 4.78 -11.55
CA SER A 189 14.09 3.47 -11.68
C SER A 189 13.06 2.34 -11.83
N ILE A 190 11.92 2.44 -11.12
CA ILE A 190 10.81 1.49 -11.22
C ILE A 190 10.12 1.60 -12.59
N VAL A 191 9.87 2.83 -13.07
CA VAL A 191 9.30 3.06 -14.42
C VAL A 191 10.20 2.49 -15.50
N GLU A 192 11.51 2.76 -15.43
CA GLU A 192 12.50 2.24 -16.37
C GLU A 192 12.52 0.69 -16.38
N ARG A 193 12.56 0.06 -15.20
CA ARG A 193 12.51 -1.40 -15.08
C ARG A 193 11.21 -1.95 -15.69
N SER A 194 10.08 -1.32 -15.38
CA SER A 194 8.76 -1.74 -15.88
C SER A 194 8.64 -1.58 -17.40
N ALA A 195 9.14 -0.48 -17.94
CA ALA A 195 9.20 -0.23 -19.38
C ALA A 195 10.02 -1.32 -20.10
N ARG A 196 11.18 -1.67 -19.55
CA ARG A 196 12.04 -2.75 -20.09
C ARG A 196 11.31 -4.11 -20.10
N ILE A 197 10.59 -4.46 -19.03
CA ILE A 197 9.83 -5.72 -18.95
C ILE A 197 8.69 -5.75 -19.99
N LEU A 198 8.08 -4.60 -20.25
CA LEU A 198 6.98 -4.46 -21.20
C LEU A 198 7.44 -4.26 -22.65
N GLY A 199 8.75 -4.12 -22.88
CA GLY A 199 9.29 -3.83 -24.21
C GLY A 199 8.88 -2.45 -24.73
N ILE A 200 8.74 -1.46 -23.86
CA ILE A 200 8.34 -0.08 -24.17
C ILE A 200 9.58 0.80 -24.13
N GLU A 201 9.84 1.56 -25.17
CA GLU A 201 10.84 2.65 -25.13
C GLU A 201 10.24 3.86 -24.44
N VAL A 202 10.98 4.45 -23.49
CA VAL A 202 10.56 5.62 -22.72
C VAL A 202 11.72 6.62 -22.69
N GLU A 203 11.48 7.84 -23.12
CA GLU A 203 12.44 8.94 -23.00
C GLU A 203 12.73 9.25 -21.52
N ASN A 204 13.96 9.65 -21.20
CA ASN A 204 14.36 9.97 -19.83
C ASN A 204 13.46 11.03 -19.19
N ASP A 205 13.18 12.11 -19.93
CA ASP A 205 12.33 13.20 -19.43
C ASP A 205 10.86 12.74 -19.22
N ALA A 206 10.35 11.84 -20.07
CA ALA A 206 9.02 11.22 -19.91
C ALA A 206 8.98 10.33 -18.66
N ARG A 207 10.03 9.51 -18.46
CA ARG A 207 10.18 8.67 -17.27
C ARG A 207 10.15 9.52 -16.00
N ASP A 208 10.92 10.60 -15.96
CA ASP A 208 11.03 11.48 -14.79
C ASP A 208 9.73 12.25 -14.55
N GLU A 209 9.01 12.67 -15.59
CA GLU A 209 7.69 13.28 -15.50
C GLU A 209 6.67 12.30 -14.91
N LEU A 210 6.65 11.03 -15.33
CA LEU A 210 5.78 10.00 -14.77
C LEU A 210 6.11 9.72 -13.30
N ALA A 211 7.39 9.63 -12.96
CA ALA A 211 7.86 9.40 -11.60
C ALA A 211 7.45 10.52 -10.63
N GLN A 212 7.56 11.78 -11.05
CA GLN A 212 7.15 12.93 -10.26
C GLN A 212 5.65 12.93 -9.94
N ARG A 213 4.81 12.50 -10.89
CA ARG A 213 3.36 12.47 -10.73
C ARG A 213 2.80 11.16 -10.15
N ALA A 214 3.67 10.20 -9.85
CA ALA A 214 3.29 8.89 -9.33
C ALA A 214 2.97 8.85 -7.82
N ARG A 215 2.88 10.00 -7.16
CA ARG A 215 2.44 10.12 -5.75
C ARG A 215 3.28 9.29 -4.76
N GLY A 216 4.55 9.11 -5.02
CA GLY A 216 5.41 8.29 -4.17
C GLY A 216 5.08 6.79 -4.20
N THR A 217 4.32 6.31 -5.20
CA THR A 217 3.73 4.97 -5.18
C THR A 217 4.09 4.17 -6.44
N PRO A 218 4.81 3.05 -6.32
CA PRO A 218 5.15 2.16 -7.44
C PRO A 218 3.95 1.71 -8.28
N ARG A 219 2.83 1.39 -7.63
CA ARG A 219 1.60 1.00 -8.32
C ARG A 219 1.10 2.10 -9.25
N ILE A 220 1.06 3.34 -8.78
CA ILE A 220 0.63 4.49 -9.60
C ILE A 220 1.61 4.74 -10.72
N ALA A 221 2.93 4.68 -10.47
CA ALA A 221 3.94 4.81 -11.50
C ALA A 221 3.73 3.82 -12.65
N ASN A 222 3.50 2.55 -12.34
CA ASN A 222 3.23 1.52 -13.33
C ASN A 222 1.91 1.74 -14.09
N ARG A 223 0.87 2.23 -13.39
CA ARG A 223 -0.42 2.56 -14.02
C ARG A 223 -0.29 3.74 -14.99
N LEU A 224 0.41 4.80 -14.56
CA LEU A 224 0.68 5.94 -15.42
C LEU A 224 1.48 5.52 -16.66
N LEU A 225 2.54 4.73 -16.52
CA LEU A 225 3.30 4.19 -17.64
C LEU A 225 2.41 3.42 -18.63
N ARG A 226 1.54 2.53 -18.12
CA ARG A 226 0.63 1.77 -18.95
C ARG A 226 -0.34 2.66 -19.72
N ARG A 227 -0.94 3.64 -19.06
CA ARG A 227 -1.92 4.53 -19.68
C ARG A 227 -1.26 5.48 -20.68
N VAL A 228 -0.13 6.04 -20.33
CA VAL A 228 0.61 6.92 -21.23
C VAL A 228 1.10 6.17 -22.47
N ARG A 229 1.49 4.91 -22.36
CA ARG A 229 1.75 4.05 -23.52
C ARG A 229 0.54 3.97 -24.48
N ASP A 230 -0.66 3.84 -23.92
CA ASP A 230 -1.87 3.76 -24.76
C ASP A 230 -2.10 5.11 -25.51
N PHE A 231 -1.81 6.26 -24.88
CA PHE A 231 -1.81 7.57 -25.54
C PHE A 231 -0.68 7.73 -26.56
N ALA A 232 0.53 7.30 -26.26
CA ALA A 232 1.65 7.32 -27.19
C ALA A 232 1.34 6.55 -28.47
N HIS A 233 0.76 5.35 -28.33
CA HIS A 233 0.28 4.56 -29.47
C HIS A 233 -0.80 5.29 -30.27
N HIS A 234 -1.75 5.98 -29.61
CA HIS A 234 -2.79 6.76 -30.29
C HIS A 234 -2.21 7.93 -31.08
N LEU A 235 -1.18 8.59 -30.54
CA LEU A 235 -0.46 9.69 -31.21
C LEU A 235 0.47 9.20 -32.33
N GLY A 236 0.70 7.87 -32.45
CA GLY A 236 1.59 7.30 -33.45
C GLY A 236 3.07 7.52 -33.17
N THR A 237 3.44 7.76 -31.89
CA THR A 237 4.83 7.92 -31.49
C THR A 237 5.52 6.56 -31.32
N ASP A 238 6.83 6.52 -31.61
CA ASP A 238 7.66 5.33 -31.39
C ASP A 238 8.16 5.34 -29.94
N GLY A 239 7.35 4.77 -29.03
CA GLY A 239 7.58 4.80 -27.59
C GLY A 239 6.88 5.97 -26.86
N VAL A 240 7.22 6.11 -25.58
CA VAL A 240 6.68 7.14 -24.68
C VAL A 240 7.61 8.34 -24.68
N THR A 241 7.27 9.35 -25.48
CA THR A 241 7.96 10.64 -25.50
C THR A 241 7.45 11.54 -24.37
N LEU A 242 8.20 12.62 -24.05
CA LEU A 242 7.75 13.60 -23.06
C LEU A 242 6.44 14.26 -23.47
N GLU A 243 6.25 14.52 -24.77
CA GLU A 243 5.01 15.10 -25.30
C GLU A 243 3.83 14.16 -25.09
N ALA A 244 3.98 12.87 -25.44
CA ALA A 244 2.95 11.86 -25.22
C ALA A 244 2.65 11.67 -23.72
N ALA A 245 3.68 11.73 -22.86
CA ALA A 245 3.50 11.64 -21.40
C ALA A 245 2.68 12.82 -20.87
N ARG A 246 3.02 14.04 -21.24
CA ARG A 246 2.28 15.25 -20.81
C ARG A 246 0.86 15.26 -21.34
N PHE A 247 0.65 14.92 -22.61
CA PHE A 247 -0.68 14.80 -23.18
C PHE A 247 -1.52 13.76 -22.44
N GLY A 248 -1.00 12.56 -22.21
CA GLY A 248 -1.71 11.52 -21.51
C GLY A 248 -2.06 11.90 -20.05
N LEU A 249 -1.12 12.52 -19.33
CA LEU A 249 -1.34 13.01 -17.96
C LEU A 249 -2.40 14.09 -17.89
N GLU A 250 -2.42 15.00 -18.88
CA GLU A 250 -3.47 16.03 -18.99
C GLU A 250 -4.84 15.41 -19.26
N GLN A 251 -4.93 14.45 -20.20
CA GLN A 251 -6.19 13.73 -20.49
C GLN A 251 -6.70 12.93 -19.29
N MET A 252 -5.82 12.49 -18.41
CA MET A 252 -6.15 11.81 -17.16
C MET A 252 -6.38 12.77 -16.00
N GLU A 253 -6.31 14.07 -16.25
CA GLU A 253 -6.46 15.13 -15.23
C GLU A 253 -5.47 15.03 -14.07
N VAL A 254 -4.29 14.46 -14.31
CA VAL A 254 -3.21 14.35 -13.32
C VAL A 254 -2.33 15.58 -13.39
N ASP A 255 -2.35 16.42 -12.37
CA ASP A 255 -1.60 17.67 -12.33
C ASP A 255 -0.11 17.49 -11.99
N ALA A 256 0.62 18.61 -11.90
CA ALA A 256 2.07 18.61 -11.64
C ALA A 256 2.47 17.97 -10.30
N PHE A 257 1.57 17.92 -9.34
CA PHE A 257 1.79 17.25 -8.05
C PHE A 257 1.22 15.82 -8.01
N GLY A 258 0.73 15.31 -9.14
CA GLY A 258 0.09 14.00 -9.21
C GLY A 258 -1.31 13.98 -8.59
N LEU A 259 -1.96 15.15 -8.42
CA LEU A 259 -3.33 15.21 -7.91
C LEU A 259 -4.33 14.91 -9.02
N ASP A 260 -5.33 14.10 -8.70
CA ASP A 260 -6.48 13.88 -9.56
C ASP A 260 -7.62 14.89 -9.30
N HIS A 261 -8.72 14.68 -9.99
CA HIS A 261 -9.92 15.48 -9.80
C HIS A 261 -10.44 15.45 -8.36
N LEU A 262 -10.44 14.27 -7.72
CA LEU A 262 -10.95 14.11 -6.36
C LEU A 262 -10.05 14.78 -5.32
N ASP A 263 -8.73 14.66 -5.45
CA ASP A 263 -7.79 15.36 -4.57
C ASP A 263 -7.99 16.86 -4.61
N ARG A 264 -8.09 17.43 -5.83
CA ARG A 264 -8.37 18.87 -6.00
C ARG A 264 -9.72 19.25 -5.43
N LYS A 265 -10.76 18.42 -5.63
CA LYS A 265 -12.09 18.63 -5.08
C LYS A 265 -12.09 18.60 -3.54
N VAL A 266 -11.30 17.70 -2.92
CA VAL A 266 -11.10 17.67 -1.46
C VAL A 266 -10.55 19.01 -0.97
N LEU A 267 -9.45 19.47 -1.55
CA LEU A 267 -8.82 20.75 -1.17
C LEU A 267 -9.75 21.94 -1.39
N THR A 268 -10.37 22.03 -2.56
CA THR A 268 -11.31 23.11 -2.92
C THR A 268 -12.53 23.14 -1.99
N THR A 269 -13.10 21.97 -1.68
CA THR A 269 -14.23 21.89 -0.75
C THR A 269 -13.85 22.38 0.65
N ILE A 270 -12.67 22.04 1.15
CA ILE A 270 -12.19 22.54 2.45
C ILE A 270 -12.01 24.06 2.40
N ILE A 271 -11.50 24.60 1.29
CA ILE A 271 -11.28 26.04 1.12
C ILE A 271 -12.62 26.78 1.04
N GLU A 272 -13.50 26.40 0.13
CA GLU A 272 -14.72 27.14 -0.20
C GLU A 272 -15.86 26.94 0.80
N THR A 273 -16.05 25.67 1.23
CA THR A 273 -17.18 25.33 2.11
C THR A 273 -16.84 25.50 3.59
N TYR A 274 -15.58 25.27 3.95
CA TYR A 274 -15.13 25.28 5.36
C TYR A 274 -14.08 26.34 5.66
N ASN A 275 -13.93 27.36 4.80
CA ASN A 275 -13.00 28.48 4.98
C ASN A 275 -11.55 28.03 5.31
N GLY A 276 -11.06 26.99 4.63
CA GLY A 276 -9.74 26.41 4.85
C GLY A 276 -9.64 25.39 5.99
N GLY A 277 -10.74 25.16 6.70
CA GLY A 277 -10.82 24.25 7.82
C GLY A 277 -10.75 24.92 9.19
N PRO A 278 -10.76 24.16 10.31
CA PRO A 278 -10.73 22.70 10.35
C PRO A 278 -12.07 22.03 10.09
N VAL A 279 -12.08 20.91 9.35
CA VAL A 279 -13.26 20.12 9.04
C VAL A 279 -13.08 18.65 9.45
N GLY A 280 -14.10 18.05 10.05
CA GLY A 280 -14.11 16.63 10.39
C GLY A 280 -14.24 15.76 9.13
N LEU A 281 -13.57 14.60 9.10
CA LEU A 281 -13.59 13.69 7.94
C LEU A 281 -15.01 13.25 7.54
N LYS A 282 -15.90 13.02 8.50
CA LYS A 282 -17.30 12.63 8.24
C LYS A 282 -18.08 13.74 7.50
N ALA A 283 -17.87 14.99 7.90
CA ALA A 283 -18.53 16.13 7.24
C ALA A 283 -17.96 16.34 5.82
N LEU A 284 -16.63 16.23 5.68
CA LEU A 284 -15.96 16.35 4.39
C LEU A 284 -16.43 15.25 3.41
N ALA A 285 -16.47 14.00 3.84
CA ALA A 285 -16.95 12.87 3.05
C ALA A 285 -18.40 13.07 2.58
N ALA A 286 -19.27 13.52 3.49
CA ALA A 286 -20.66 13.83 3.14
C ALA A 286 -20.78 14.97 2.12
N SER A 287 -19.97 16.03 2.23
CA SER A 287 -19.95 17.15 1.27
C SER A 287 -19.48 16.74 -0.11
N LEU A 288 -18.57 15.76 -0.18
CA LEU A 288 -18.01 15.24 -1.44
C LEU A 288 -18.90 14.17 -2.09
N GLY A 289 -19.77 13.53 -1.32
CA GLY A 289 -20.50 12.33 -1.73
C GLY A 289 -19.62 11.08 -1.82
N GLU A 290 -18.52 11.04 -1.03
CA GLU A 290 -17.51 9.99 -1.06
C GLU A 290 -17.52 9.14 0.22
N ASP A 291 -16.99 7.91 0.10
CA ASP A 291 -16.78 7.08 1.30
C ASP A 291 -15.67 7.63 2.19
N ARG A 292 -15.95 7.65 3.50
CA ARG A 292 -14.98 8.12 4.49
C ARG A 292 -13.67 7.33 4.47
N GLY A 293 -13.75 6.00 4.34
CA GLY A 293 -12.58 5.12 4.33
C GLY A 293 -11.69 5.41 3.13
N SER A 294 -12.29 5.61 1.96
CA SER A 294 -11.59 5.97 0.73
C SER A 294 -10.80 7.27 0.88
N LEU A 295 -11.42 8.30 1.42
CA LEU A 295 -10.71 9.58 1.66
C LEU A 295 -9.55 9.41 2.65
N GLU A 296 -9.76 8.63 3.74
CA GLU A 296 -8.76 8.43 4.79
C GLU A 296 -7.57 7.57 4.35
N ASP A 297 -7.81 6.58 3.49
CA ASP A 297 -6.80 5.60 3.12
C ASP A 297 -6.08 5.95 1.81
N ILE A 298 -6.73 6.72 0.92
CA ILE A 298 -6.24 6.96 -0.45
C ILE A 298 -5.77 8.40 -0.63
N ASN A 299 -6.65 9.37 -0.40
CA ASN A 299 -6.40 10.77 -0.73
C ASN A 299 -5.60 11.48 0.38
N GLU A 300 -6.07 11.37 1.63
CA GLU A 300 -5.47 12.10 2.77
C GLU A 300 -3.98 11.81 3.00
N PRO A 301 -3.48 10.55 2.93
CA PRO A 301 -2.07 10.27 3.24
C PRO A 301 -1.10 11.00 2.32
N TYR A 302 -1.42 11.06 1.03
CA TYR A 302 -0.58 11.76 0.06
C TYR A 302 -0.65 13.28 0.22
N LEU A 303 -1.85 13.84 0.40
CA LEU A 303 -2.04 15.27 0.61
C LEU A 303 -1.33 15.78 1.88
N LEU A 304 -1.31 14.95 2.95
CA LEU A 304 -0.55 15.22 4.17
C LEU A 304 0.96 15.21 3.90
N GLN A 305 1.44 14.19 3.17
CA GLN A 305 2.86 14.03 2.88
C GLN A 305 3.44 15.18 2.08
N ILE A 306 2.73 15.62 1.02
CA ILE A 306 3.20 16.74 0.21
C ILE A 306 2.89 18.11 0.83
N GLY A 307 2.33 18.11 2.05
CA GLY A 307 2.08 19.31 2.82
C GLY A 307 0.99 20.22 2.26
N LEU A 308 0.00 19.67 1.52
CA LEU A 308 -1.18 20.42 1.07
C LEU A 308 -2.30 20.38 2.10
N LEU A 309 -2.34 19.35 2.91
CA LEU A 309 -3.30 19.15 3.99
C LEU A 309 -2.57 19.03 5.32
N GLN A 310 -3.24 19.41 6.39
CA GLN A 310 -2.75 19.26 7.77
C GLN A 310 -3.84 18.64 8.64
N ARG A 311 -3.47 17.69 9.49
CA ARG A 311 -4.36 17.07 10.47
C ARG A 311 -4.20 17.76 11.82
N THR A 312 -5.29 18.28 12.36
CA THR A 312 -5.34 18.91 13.69
C THR A 312 -6.30 18.14 14.59
N PRO A 313 -6.28 18.36 15.92
CA PRO A 313 -7.26 17.75 16.83
C PRO A 313 -8.72 18.10 16.49
N ARG A 314 -8.97 19.22 15.80
CA ARG A 314 -10.31 19.67 15.39
C ARG A 314 -10.72 19.15 14.02
N GLY A 315 -9.79 18.62 13.21
CA GLY A 315 -10.06 18.14 11.86
C GLY A 315 -8.96 18.48 10.86
N ARG A 316 -9.30 18.45 9.58
CA ARG A 316 -8.42 18.70 8.45
C ARG A 316 -8.42 20.18 8.08
N MET A 317 -7.25 20.71 7.79
CA MET A 317 -7.04 22.06 7.33
C MET A 317 -6.16 22.06 6.09
N VAL A 318 -6.44 22.94 5.14
CA VAL A 318 -5.53 23.17 4.01
C VAL A 318 -4.40 24.12 4.41
N THR A 319 -3.24 23.90 3.80
CA THR A 319 -2.05 24.73 4.05
C THR A 319 -1.95 25.87 3.05
N PRO A 320 -1.14 26.91 3.32
CA PRO A 320 -0.87 27.97 2.34
C PRO A 320 -0.30 27.43 1.01
N ARG A 321 0.41 26.28 1.04
CA ARG A 321 0.92 25.60 -0.14
C ARG A 321 -0.22 25.10 -1.04
N ALA A 322 -1.33 24.62 -0.46
CA ALA A 322 -2.50 24.18 -1.22
C ALA A 322 -3.18 25.35 -1.96
N TYR A 323 -3.32 26.50 -1.29
CA TYR A 323 -3.85 27.71 -1.95
C TYR A 323 -3.00 28.11 -3.14
N ARG A 324 -1.67 28.17 -2.98
CA ARG A 324 -0.74 28.50 -4.09
C ARG A 324 -0.86 27.51 -5.25
N HIS A 325 -0.95 26.22 -4.94
CA HIS A 325 -1.08 25.17 -5.95
C HIS A 325 -2.38 25.30 -6.76
N LEU A 326 -3.48 25.64 -6.09
CA LEU A 326 -4.78 25.83 -6.74
C LEU A 326 -4.94 27.22 -7.39
N GLY A 327 -3.91 28.09 -7.32
CA GLY A 327 -3.99 29.46 -7.85
C GLY A 327 -4.92 30.37 -7.07
N LEU A 328 -5.22 30.05 -5.80
CA LEU A 328 -6.12 30.79 -4.94
C LEU A 328 -5.34 31.72 -3.99
N ALA A 329 -5.94 32.88 -3.67
CA ALA A 329 -5.35 33.77 -2.68
C ALA A 329 -5.37 33.14 -1.28
N THR A 330 -4.21 33.14 -0.60
CA THR A 330 -4.16 32.71 0.80
C THR A 330 -4.95 33.70 1.66
N PRO A 331 -5.82 33.24 2.58
CA PRO A 331 -6.46 34.12 3.53
C PRO A 331 -5.41 34.97 4.27
N ALA A 332 -5.61 36.28 4.40
CA ALA A 332 -4.75 37.10 5.24
C ALA A 332 -4.78 36.51 6.66
N THR A 333 -3.64 36.08 7.15
CA THR A 333 -3.49 35.39 8.45
C THR A 333 -3.89 36.36 9.58
N GLY A 334 -5.11 36.19 10.05
CA GLY A 334 -5.48 36.67 11.37
C GLY A 334 -4.96 35.67 12.42
N GLY A 335 -3.78 35.90 12.94
CA GLY A 335 -3.24 35.15 14.10
C GLY A 335 -2.14 34.13 13.72
N ALA A 336 -0.93 34.48 14.06
CA ALA A 336 0.32 33.75 13.96
C ALA A 336 0.23 32.30 14.48
N LEU A 337 0.36 31.34 13.55
CA LEU A 337 0.66 29.94 13.87
C LEU A 337 1.62 29.29 12.86
N PHE A 338 2.19 30.05 11.93
CA PHE A 338 3.19 29.52 10.99
C PHE A 338 4.35 30.51 10.88
N GLU A 339 5.39 30.33 11.71
CA GLU A 339 6.73 30.80 11.39
C GLU A 339 7.29 29.86 10.31
N GLU A 340 7.74 30.45 9.20
CA GLU A 340 8.50 29.76 8.17
C GLU A 340 9.77 29.20 8.82
N VAL A 341 9.94 27.89 8.75
CA VAL A 341 11.24 27.26 8.94
C VAL A 341 11.84 27.12 7.55
N ASP A 342 12.87 27.95 7.29
CA ASP A 342 13.75 27.90 6.13
C ASP A 342 14.42 26.52 5.91
#